data_14ac934f76d02edef403cb5dd9e34786
#
_entry.id   14ac934f76d02edef403cb5dd9e34786
#
_cell.length_a   1.000
_cell.length_b   1.000
_cell.length_c   1.000
_cell.angle_alpha   90.00
_cell.angle_beta   90.00
_cell.angle_gamma   90.00
#
_symmetry.space_group_name_H-M   'P 1'
#
loop_
_entity.id
_entity.type
_entity.pdbx_description
1 polymer ?
#
loop_
_entity_poly.entity_id
_entity_poly.type
_entity_poly.pdbx_seq_one_letter_code
_entity_poly.pdbx_strand_id
1 'polypeptide(L)'
;NPANPRYINAVEIYVRDLFTRIGNSSALCDVVIYNEPVYNASVHESCNPMWQNFLQNKYKDISAVNTAYGANYGSFEEISMPKEVSGEKIFGDYMQFNDEIMSELHHTVSEYIGKYTKAFRHTKVMQYIRPYVGGERLNKSNNYELWANAFDVNGCDAFSAQAQEEHIPLYAKAAWYDYMR
;
A
#
# COMPACT_ATOMS: atom_id res chain seq x y z
N ASN A 1 10.49 -6.59 -3.45
CA ASN A 1 9.65 -5.97 -4.47
C ASN A 1 8.42 -6.85 -4.75
N PRO A 2 7.17 -6.39 -4.49
CA PRO A 2 5.93 -7.14 -4.71
C PRO A 2 5.75 -7.62 -6.17
N ALA A 3 6.27 -6.88 -7.13
CA ALA A 3 6.24 -7.26 -8.56
C ALA A 3 7.11 -8.47 -8.89
N ASN A 4 7.94 -8.95 -7.96
CA ASN A 4 8.83 -10.08 -8.21
C ASN A 4 8.23 -11.38 -7.67
N PRO A 5 7.89 -12.37 -8.51
CA PRO A 5 7.33 -13.64 -8.05
C PRO A 5 8.22 -14.40 -7.06
N ARG A 6 9.54 -14.25 -7.16
CA ARG A 6 10.47 -14.85 -6.20
C ARG A 6 10.34 -14.26 -4.80
N TYR A 7 10.03 -12.95 -4.72
CA TYR A 7 9.78 -12.30 -3.45
C TYR A 7 8.50 -12.85 -2.81
N ILE A 8 7.40 -12.93 -3.55
CA ILE A 8 6.12 -13.47 -3.06
C ILE A 8 6.29 -14.92 -2.60
N ASN A 9 6.96 -15.75 -3.39
CA ASN A 9 7.26 -17.13 -3.00
C ASN A 9 8.12 -17.22 -1.72
N ALA A 10 9.12 -16.35 -1.57
CA ALA A 10 9.93 -16.30 -0.35
C ALA A 10 9.11 -15.88 0.88
N VAL A 11 8.18 -14.94 0.71
CA VAL A 11 7.23 -14.53 1.78
C VAL A 11 6.33 -15.71 2.16
N GLU A 12 5.79 -16.45 1.20
CA GLU A 12 4.96 -17.63 1.46
C GLU A 12 5.74 -18.71 2.24
N ILE A 13 6.96 -19.01 1.82
CA ILE A 13 7.83 -19.97 2.51
C ILE A 13 8.10 -19.52 3.95
N TYR A 14 8.46 -18.25 4.14
CA TYR A 14 8.73 -17.69 5.46
C TYR A 14 7.49 -17.77 6.37
N VAL A 15 6.34 -17.34 5.89
CA VAL A 15 5.07 -17.39 6.63
C VAL A 15 4.74 -18.83 7.02
N ARG A 16 4.82 -19.76 6.08
CA ARG A 16 4.59 -21.18 6.34
C ARG A 16 5.52 -21.71 7.42
N ASP A 17 6.82 -21.50 7.28
CA ASP A 17 7.83 -22.07 8.18
C ASP A 17 7.73 -21.48 9.59
N LEU A 18 7.38 -20.20 9.71
CA LEU A 18 7.14 -19.53 10.99
C LEU A 18 5.84 -20.04 11.63
N PHE A 19 4.72 -19.93 10.94
CA PHE A 19 3.40 -20.17 11.55
C PHE A 19 3.08 -21.68 11.69
N THR A 20 3.75 -22.57 10.98
CA THR A 20 3.69 -23.99 11.29
C THR A 20 4.21 -24.29 12.69
N ARG A 21 5.13 -23.48 13.21
CA ARG A 21 5.72 -23.66 14.54
C ARG A 21 4.94 -22.96 15.65
N ILE A 22 4.44 -21.75 15.38
CA ILE A 22 3.84 -20.91 16.43
C ILE A 22 2.34 -20.64 16.24
N GLY A 23 1.77 -20.92 15.07
CA GLY A 23 0.42 -20.49 14.69
C GLY A 23 -0.70 -21.05 15.57
N ASN A 24 -0.48 -22.19 16.22
CA ASN A 24 -1.42 -22.81 17.15
C ASN A 24 -1.14 -22.45 18.62
N SER A 25 -0.21 -21.56 18.92
CA SER A 25 0.07 -21.12 20.28
C SER A 25 -1.10 -20.31 20.83
N SER A 26 -1.59 -20.65 22.02
CA SER A 26 -2.61 -19.87 22.73
C SER A 26 -2.12 -18.49 23.18
N ALA A 27 -0.81 -18.27 23.18
CA ALA A 27 -0.20 -16.97 23.48
C ALA A 27 -0.15 -16.04 22.26
N LEU A 28 -0.38 -16.55 21.03
CA LEU A 28 -0.39 -15.74 19.82
C LEU A 28 -1.79 -15.12 19.64
N CYS A 29 -1.93 -13.87 20.04
CA CYS A 29 -3.19 -13.13 19.96
C CYS A 29 -3.34 -12.40 18.62
N ASP A 30 -2.27 -11.77 18.15
CA ASP A 30 -2.28 -11.00 16.91
C ASP A 30 -0.97 -11.11 16.11
N VAL A 31 -1.02 -10.68 14.87
CA VAL A 31 0.11 -10.61 13.94
C VAL A 31 0.11 -9.27 13.25
N VAL A 32 1.12 -8.47 13.53
CA VAL A 32 1.39 -7.24 12.78
C VAL A 32 2.10 -7.61 11.48
N ILE A 33 1.39 -7.50 10.36
CA ILE A 33 1.92 -7.88 9.04
C ILE A 33 2.97 -6.87 8.56
N TYR A 34 2.65 -5.58 8.68
CA TYR A 34 3.54 -4.48 8.32
C TYR A 34 3.48 -3.37 9.36
N ASN A 35 4.62 -2.73 9.55
CA ASN A 35 4.73 -1.51 10.33
C ASN A 35 4.97 -0.33 9.39
N GLU A 36 4.03 0.62 9.37
CA GLU A 36 4.09 1.85 8.55
C GLU A 36 4.48 1.60 7.08
N PRO A 37 3.77 0.70 6.38
CA PRO A 37 4.15 0.33 5.02
C PRO A 37 4.02 1.51 4.07
N VAL A 38 5.06 1.69 3.25
CA VAL A 38 5.07 2.64 2.13
C VAL A 38 5.70 1.98 0.92
N TYR A 39 5.22 2.32 -0.26
CA TYR A 39 5.73 1.75 -1.49
C TYR A 39 5.87 2.80 -2.59
N ASN A 40 6.93 2.68 -3.34
CA ASN A 40 7.21 3.49 -4.52
C ASN A 40 7.70 2.59 -5.66
N ALA A 41 6.80 2.26 -6.59
CA ALA A 41 7.11 1.37 -7.71
C ALA A 41 8.18 1.92 -8.66
N SER A 42 8.29 3.26 -8.78
CA SER A 42 9.20 3.90 -9.75
C SER A 42 10.70 3.67 -9.45
N VAL A 43 11.05 3.23 -8.24
CA VAL A 43 12.42 2.84 -7.91
C VAL A 43 12.78 1.44 -8.43
N HIS A 44 11.82 0.73 -9.02
CA HIS A 44 11.99 -0.62 -9.51
C HIS A 44 11.57 -0.72 -10.99
N GLU A 45 12.51 -0.72 -11.89
CA GLU A 45 12.23 -0.86 -13.34
C GLU A 45 11.43 -2.14 -13.68
N SER A 46 11.56 -3.19 -12.89
CA SER A 46 10.76 -4.41 -13.02
C SER A 46 9.25 -4.20 -12.81
N CYS A 47 8.82 -3.05 -12.32
CA CYS A 47 7.40 -2.69 -12.23
C CYS A 47 6.85 -2.06 -13.52
N ASN A 48 7.68 -1.69 -14.48
CA ASN A 48 7.21 -1.07 -15.73
C ASN A 48 6.16 -1.91 -16.48
N PRO A 49 6.33 -3.22 -16.67
CA PRO A 49 5.29 -4.01 -17.34
C PRO A 49 3.95 -4.02 -16.59
N MET A 50 3.97 -4.01 -15.26
CA MET A 50 2.77 -3.92 -14.45
C MET A 50 2.09 -2.55 -14.57
N TRP A 51 2.87 -1.48 -14.59
CA TRP A 51 2.40 -0.13 -14.83
C TRP A 51 1.73 0.02 -16.19
N GLN A 52 2.36 -0.47 -17.24
CA GLN A 52 1.82 -0.44 -18.60
C GLN A 52 0.52 -1.24 -18.71
N ASN A 53 0.47 -2.42 -18.10
CA ASN A 53 -0.76 -3.23 -18.01
C ASN A 53 -1.87 -2.54 -17.20
N PHE A 54 -1.53 -1.87 -16.10
CA PHE A 54 -2.48 -1.06 -15.33
C PHE A 54 -3.10 0.04 -16.20
N LEU A 55 -2.29 0.78 -16.95
CA LEU A 55 -2.78 1.81 -17.88
C LEU A 55 -3.64 1.23 -18.98
N GLN A 56 -3.23 0.10 -19.57
CA GLN A 56 -4.00 -0.59 -20.59
C GLN A 56 -5.36 -1.07 -20.05
N ASN A 57 -5.39 -1.57 -18.82
CA ASN A 57 -6.63 -1.98 -18.17
C ASN A 57 -7.54 -0.81 -17.83
N LYS A 58 -6.97 0.34 -17.48
CA LYS A 58 -7.72 1.54 -17.12
C LYS A 58 -8.29 2.26 -18.33
N TYR A 59 -7.47 2.48 -19.33
CA TYR A 59 -7.82 3.33 -20.49
C TYR A 59 -8.29 2.54 -21.72
N LYS A 60 -7.92 1.27 -21.83
CA LYS A 60 -8.24 0.34 -22.94
C LYS A 60 -7.57 0.71 -24.29
N ASP A 61 -7.36 1.99 -24.56
CA ASP A 61 -6.86 2.53 -25.81
C ASP A 61 -5.80 3.59 -25.56
N ILE A 62 -4.75 3.61 -26.38
CA ILE A 62 -3.65 4.58 -26.28
C ILE A 62 -4.11 6.01 -26.58
N SER A 63 -5.11 6.18 -27.42
CA SER A 63 -5.66 7.51 -27.71
C SER A 63 -6.37 8.12 -26.51
N ALA A 64 -6.99 7.28 -25.66
CA ALA A 64 -7.60 7.74 -24.42
C ALA A 64 -6.54 8.20 -23.40
N VAL A 65 -5.40 7.50 -23.30
CA VAL A 65 -4.25 7.94 -22.49
C VAL A 65 -3.70 9.27 -23.02
N ASN A 66 -3.47 9.34 -24.32
CA ASN A 66 -2.94 10.56 -24.96
C ASN A 66 -3.85 11.77 -24.68
N THR A 67 -5.15 11.58 -24.78
CA THR A 67 -6.13 12.62 -24.45
C THR A 67 -6.05 13.00 -22.96
N ALA A 68 -5.98 12.01 -22.07
CA ALA A 68 -5.96 12.23 -20.62
C ALA A 68 -4.67 12.93 -20.15
N TYR A 69 -3.54 12.64 -20.78
CA TYR A 69 -2.23 13.18 -20.39
C TYR A 69 -1.76 14.36 -21.24
N GLY A 70 -2.49 14.71 -22.32
CA GLY A 70 -2.06 15.73 -23.27
C GLY A 70 -0.77 15.33 -24.00
N ALA A 71 -0.59 14.04 -24.28
CA ALA A 71 0.62 13.44 -24.83
C ALA A 71 0.37 12.82 -26.21
N ASN A 72 1.41 12.22 -26.79
CA ASN A 72 1.34 11.56 -28.10
C ASN A 72 2.19 10.28 -28.11
N TYR A 73 1.87 9.34 -27.22
CA TYR A 73 2.52 8.03 -27.16
C TYR A 73 2.05 7.16 -28.31
N GLY A 74 2.95 6.38 -28.91
CA GLY A 74 2.62 5.39 -29.93
C GLY A 74 2.06 4.10 -29.33
N SER A 75 2.45 3.75 -28.11
CA SER A 75 1.99 2.55 -27.42
C SER A 75 2.09 2.69 -25.89
N PHE A 76 1.51 1.74 -25.13
CA PHE A 76 1.60 1.75 -23.67
C PHE A 76 3.02 1.51 -23.16
N GLU A 77 3.86 0.78 -23.92
CA GLU A 77 5.24 0.47 -23.58
C GLU A 77 6.14 1.71 -23.52
N GLU A 78 5.76 2.77 -24.20
CA GLU A 78 6.48 4.05 -24.17
C GLU A 78 6.24 4.85 -22.89
N ILE A 79 5.23 4.48 -22.10
CA ILE A 79 4.83 5.24 -20.91
C ILE A 79 5.59 4.75 -19.70
N SER A 80 6.55 5.53 -19.25
CA SER A 80 7.32 5.27 -18.03
C SER A 80 6.60 5.77 -16.77
N MET A 81 6.87 5.13 -15.63
CA MET A 81 6.39 5.62 -14.35
C MET A 81 6.99 6.98 -14.00
N PRO A 82 6.21 7.93 -13.46
CA PRO A 82 6.73 9.21 -12.97
C PRO A 82 7.76 8.98 -11.85
N LYS A 83 8.84 9.74 -11.87
CA LYS A 83 9.90 9.72 -10.86
C LYS A 83 9.78 10.84 -9.84
N GLU A 84 9.02 11.88 -10.18
CA GLU A 84 8.83 13.07 -9.36
C GLU A 84 7.34 13.37 -9.15
N VAL A 85 7.06 14.02 -8.04
CA VAL A 85 5.70 14.48 -7.72
C VAL A 85 5.31 15.60 -8.67
N SER A 86 4.16 15.48 -9.31
CA SER A 86 3.62 16.51 -10.17
C SER A 86 2.10 16.64 -10.02
N GLY A 87 1.54 17.74 -10.52
CA GLY A 87 0.08 17.92 -10.61
C GLY A 87 -0.52 17.28 -11.86
N GLU A 88 0.24 16.57 -12.66
CA GLU A 88 -0.22 15.95 -13.89
C GLU A 88 -1.05 14.69 -13.64
N LYS A 89 -1.96 14.41 -14.58
CA LYS A 89 -2.86 13.26 -14.49
C LYS A 89 -2.12 11.92 -14.37
N ILE A 90 -0.99 11.77 -15.07
CA ILE A 90 -0.14 10.57 -15.00
C ILE A 90 0.33 10.29 -13.57
N PHE A 91 0.60 11.33 -12.77
CA PHE A 91 1.01 11.16 -11.38
C PHE A 91 -0.16 10.65 -10.50
N GLY A 92 -1.39 11.12 -10.74
CA GLY A 92 -2.57 10.60 -10.06
C GLY A 92 -2.80 9.11 -10.35
N ASP A 93 -2.62 8.70 -11.60
CA ASP A 93 -2.72 7.29 -11.98
C ASP A 93 -1.59 6.45 -11.39
N TYR A 94 -0.39 7.02 -11.28
CA TYR A 94 0.73 6.37 -10.61
C TYR A 94 0.50 6.16 -9.11
N MET A 95 -0.12 7.12 -8.44
CA MET A 95 -0.54 6.95 -7.03
C MET A 95 -1.52 5.79 -6.88
N GLN A 96 -2.55 5.73 -7.72
CA GLN A 96 -3.50 4.63 -7.73
C GLN A 96 -2.81 3.28 -8.00
N PHE A 97 -1.88 3.22 -8.93
CA PHE A 97 -1.10 2.01 -9.22
C PHE A 97 -0.30 1.52 -8.00
N ASN A 98 0.37 2.43 -7.29
CA ASN A 98 1.08 2.07 -6.05
C ASN A 98 0.12 1.53 -4.98
N ASP A 99 -1.05 2.16 -4.83
CA ASP A 99 -2.07 1.75 -3.87
C ASP A 99 -2.58 0.33 -4.17
N GLU A 100 -2.83 0.02 -5.43
CA GLU A 100 -3.29 -1.32 -5.86
C GLU A 100 -2.22 -2.39 -5.61
N ILE A 101 -0.95 -2.14 -5.94
CA ILE A 101 0.16 -3.09 -5.65
C ILE A 101 0.27 -3.36 -4.15
N MET A 102 0.20 -2.33 -3.33
CA MET A 102 0.32 -2.52 -1.88
C MET A 102 -0.89 -3.22 -1.30
N SER A 103 -2.09 -2.92 -1.79
CA SER A 103 -3.31 -3.62 -1.40
C SER A 103 -3.22 -5.11 -1.72
N GLU A 104 -2.82 -5.47 -2.93
CA GLU A 104 -2.64 -6.87 -3.34
C GLU A 104 -1.60 -7.61 -2.48
N LEU A 105 -0.48 -6.95 -2.17
CA LEU A 105 0.52 -7.51 -1.27
C LEU A 105 -0.04 -7.77 0.13
N HIS A 106 -0.78 -6.83 0.70
CA HIS A 106 -1.38 -6.98 2.02
C HIS A 106 -2.39 -8.14 2.05
N HIS A 107 -3.26 -8.23 1.05
CA HIS A 107 -4.20 -9.34 0.91
C HIS A 107 -3.48 -10.68 0.82
N THR A 108 -2.49 -10.78 -0.06
CA THR A 108 -1.70 -12.00 -0.27
C THR A 108 -1.03 -12.48 1.02
N VAL A 109 -0.36 -11.59 1.74
CA VAL A 109 0.35 -11.96 2.98
C VAL A 109 -0.65 -12.30 4.09
N SER A 110 -1.74 -11.55 4.21
CA SER A 110 -2.81 -11.83 5.16
C SER A 110 -3.43 -13.21 4.93
N GLU A 111 -3.70 -13.56 3.67
CA GLU A 111 -4.21 -14.87 3.30
C GLU A 111 -3.23 -16.00 3.64
N TYR A 112 -1.93 -15.81 3.36
CA TYR A 112 -0.92 -16.80 3.72
C TYR A 112 -0.89 -17.06 5.22
N ILE A 113 -0.91 -16.01 6.04
CA ILE A 113 -0.94 -16.13 7.51
C ILE A 113 -2.21 -16.83 7.98
N GLY A 114 -3.36 -16.46 7.41
CA GLY A 114 -4.66 -17.04 7.75
C GLY A 114 -4.79 -18.53 7.51
N LYS A 115 -3.92 -19.14 6.68
CA LYS A 115 -3.86 -20.60 6.50
C LYS A 115 -3.33 -21.34 7.72
N TYR A 116 -2.56 -20.66 8.58
CA TYR A 116 -1.78 -21.31 9.66
C TYR A 116 -2.16 -20.86 11.06
N THR A 117 -2.88 -19.74 11.22
CA THR A 117 -3.27 -19.23 12.54
C THR A 117 -4.65 -18.59 12.52
N LYS A 118 -5.27 -18.56 13.70
CA LYS A 118 -6.51 -17.82 13.99
C LYS A 118 -6.25 -16.48 14.70
N ALA A 119 -4.99 -16.13 14.93
CA ALA A 119 -4.61 -14.83 15.46
C ALA A 119 -5.11 -13.69 14.54
N PHE A 120 -5.48 -12.58 15.14
CA PHE A 120 -5.90 -11.39 14.37
C PHE A 120 -4.75 -10.88 13.53
N ARG A 121 -5.05 -10.53 12.29
CA ARG A 121 -4.08 -9.95 11.34
C ARG A 121 -4.35 -8.48 11.21
N HIS A 122 -3.31 -7.69 11.33
CA HIS A 122 -3.41 -6.25 11.15
C HIS A 122 -2.11 -5.63 10.62
N THR A 123 -2.19 -4.40 10.16
CA THR A 123 -1.05 -3.55 9.88
C THR A 123 -1.08 -2.34 10.79
N LYS A 124 0.07 -1.80 11.10
CA LYS A 124 0.19 -0.50 11.74
C LYS A 124 0.46 0.54 10.67
N VAL A 125 -0.52 1.37 10.42
CA VAL A 125 -0.34 2.50 9.50
C VAL A 125 0.23 3.71 10.24
N MET A 126 0.96 4.54 9.52
CA MET A 126 1.50 5.77 10.09
C MET A 126 0.37 6.68 10.55
N GLN A 127 0.46 7.18 11.77
CA GLN A 127 -0.45 8.20 12.27
C GLN A 127 -0.14 9.54 11.60
N TYR A 128 -0.87 9.89 10.53
CA TYR A 128 -0.80 11.22 9.97
C TYR A 128 -2.17 11.85 9.91
N ILE A 129 -2.40 12.74 10.86
CA ILE A 129 -3.62 13.57 10.96
C ILE A 129 -3.48 14.84 10.13
N ARG A 130 -2.31 15.14 9.60
CA ARG A 130 -2.15 16.29 8.71
C ARG A 130 -2.65 15.96 7.31
N PRO A 131 -3.57 16.76 6.75
CA PRO A 131 -3.79 16.76 5.33
C PRO A 131 -2.45 17.12 4.68
N TYR A 132 -1.86 16.16 3.96
CA TYR A 132 -0.52 16.29 3.45
C TYR A 132 -0.40 17.39 2.41
N VAL A 133 0.12 18.49 2.85
CA VAL A 133 0.74 19.53 2.02
C VAL A 133 2.25 19.35 2.16
N GLY A 134 2.81 18.25 1.71
CA GLY A 134 4.23 18.03 1.85
C GLY A 134 4.72 16.90 0.94
N GLY A 135 5.42 17.28 -0.11
CA GLY A 135 5.76 16.49 -1.29
C GLY A 135 6.41 15.11 -1.11
N GLU A 136 6.91 14.71 0.02
CA GLU A 136 7.62 13.43 0.13
C GLU A 136 6.70 12.21 0.25
N ARG A 137 5.44 12.39 0.62
CA ARG A 137 4.52 11.28 0.85
C ARG A 137 3.40 11.12 -0.16
N LEU A 138 3.20 12.10 -1.02
CA LEU A 138 2.26 12.00 -2.14
C LEU A 138 2.63 10.92 -3.15
N ASN A 139 3.86 10.43 -3.12
CA ASN A 139 4.33 9.35 -3.99
C ASN A 139 4.42 7.98 -3.31
N LYS A 140 3.80 7.82 -2.14
CA LYS A 140 3.81 6.56 -1.39
C LYS A 140 2.39 6.04 -1.24
N SER A 141 2.18 4.75 -1.49
CA SER A 141 0.89 4.09 -1.32
C SER A 141 0.40 4.21 0.12
N ASN A 142 -0.79 4.78 0.34
CA ASN A 142 -1.42 4.95 1.64
C ASN A 142 -2.96 4.91 1.56
N ASN A 143 -3.51 4.13 0.66
CA ASN A 143 -4.96 3.99 0.56
C ASN A 143 -5.48 2.97 1.57
N TYR A 144 -5.86 3.46 2.75
CA TYR A 144 -6.33 2.63 3.86
C TYR A 144 -7.65 1.93 3.57
N GLU A 145 -8.50 2.49 2.74
CA GLU A 145 -9.76 1.86 2.33
C GLU A 145 -9.50 0.57 1.55
N LEU A 146 -8.52 0.57 0.66
CA LEU A 146 -8.11 -0.65 -0.06
C LEU A 146 -7.48 -1.69 0.87
N TRP A 147 -6.82 -1.26 1.95
CA TRP A 147 -6.16 -2.16 2.89
C TRP A 147 -7.11 -2.72 3.94
N ALA A 148 -8.16 -1.99 4.31
CA ALA A 148 -9.07 -2.35 5.40
C ALA A 148 -9.60 -3.78 5.29
N ASN A 149 -9.93 -4.23 4.08
CA ASN A 149 -10.46 -5.57 3.83
C ASN A 149 -9.40 -6.69 3.87
N ALA A 150 -8.11 -6.35 3.93
CA ALA A 150 -7.03 -7.32 4.03
C ALA A 150 -6.81 -7.82 5.47
N PHE A 151 -7.38 -7.13 6.46
CA PHE A 151 -7.10 -7.33 7.87
C PHE A 151 -8.34 -7.60 8.70
N ASP A 152 -8.16 -8.31 9.81
CA ASP A 152 -9.22 -8.53 10.80
C ASP A 152 -9.43 -7.30 11.69
N VAL A 153 -8.38 -6.50 11.86
CA VAL A 153 -8.37 -5.27 12.66
C VAL A 153 -7.52 -4.22 11.96
N ASN A 154 -8.04 -3.02 11.87
CA ASN A 154 -7.27 -1.88 11.38
C ASN A 154 -6.55 -1.19 12.54
N GLY A 155 -5.27 -0.93 12.38
CA GLY A 155 -4.43 -0.34 13.41
C GLY A 155 -3.63 0.84 12.92
N CYS A 156 -3.24 1.71 13.83
CA CYS A 156 -2.31 2.81 13.54
C CYS A 156 -1.30 3.00 14.66
N ASP A 157 -0.16 3.57 14.33
CA ASP A 157 0.81 4.04 15.32
C ASP A 157 0.39 5.42 15.83
N ALA A 158 -0.08 5.45 17.08
CA ALA A 158 -0.54 6.66 17.75
C ALA A 158 0.48 7.10 18.81
N PHE A 159 1.41 7.95 18.42
CA PHE A 159 2.44 8.47 19.34
C PHE A 159 1.91 9.64 20.17
N SER A 160 1.66 9.41 21.45
CA SER A 160 1.14 10.44 22.34
C SER A 160 2.14 11.57 22.61
N ALA A 161 3.45 11.26 22.61
CA ALA A 161 4.51 12.24 22.80
C ALA A 161 4.60 13.20 21.59
N GLN A 162 4.62 12.68 20.38
CA GLN A 162 4.60 13.52 19.17
C GLN A 162 3.35 14.41 19.09
N ALA A 163 2.22 13.91 19.57
CA ALA A 163 1.01 14.71 19.61
C ALA A 163 1.11 15.91 20.54
N GLN A 164 1.91 15.84 21.61
CA GLN A 164 2.18 16.98 22.50
C GLN A 164 3.12 17.97 21.85
N GLU A 165 4.18 17.50 21.19
CA GLU A 165 5.14 18.35 20.48
C GLU A 165 4.53 19.04 19.25
N GLU A 166 3.65 18.34 18.52
CA GLU A 166 2.99 18.86 17.32
C GLU A 166 1.65 19.54 17.62
N HIS A 167 1.26 19.68 18.88
CA HIS A 167 -0.03 20.24 19.31
C HIS A 167 -1.25 19.57 18.66
N ILE A 168 -1.18 18.24 18.39
CA ILE A 168 -2.30 17.50 17.84
C ILE A 168 -3.32 17.22 18.95
N PRO A 169 -4.51 17.78 18.89
CA PRO A 169 -5.50 17.61 19.96
C PRO A 169 -6.06 16.18 19.99
N LEU A 170 -6.46 15.73 21.18
CA LEU A 170 -7.01 14.39 21.39
C LEU A 170 -8.22 14.06 20.50
N TYR A 171 -9.05 15.05 20.19
CA TYR A 171 -10.21 14.82 19.30
C TYR A 171 -9.80 14.46 17.86
N ALA A 172 -8.65 14.95 17.40
CA ALA A 172 -8.14 14.60 16.09
C ALA A 172 -7.68 13.13 16.03
N LYS A 173 -7.16 12.58 17.14
CA LYS A 173 -6.88 11.16 17.27
C LYS A 173 -8.17 10.33 17.28
N ALA A 174 -9.18 10.78 18.00
CA ALA A 174 -10.48 10.11 18.01
C ALA A 174 -11.10 10.03 16.60
N ALA A 175 -11.08 11.14 15.85
CA ALA A 175 -11.52 11.17 14.46
C ALA A 175 -10.73 10.20 13.56
N TRP A 176 -9.43 10.05 13.80
CA TRP A 176 -8.62 9.08 13.06
C TRP A 176 -9.00 7.64 13.39
N TYR A 177 -9.22 7.32 14.65
CA TYR A 177 -9.71 5.99 15.02
C TYR A 177 -11.09 5.68 14.48
N ASP A 178 -11.99 6.68 14.42
CA ASP A 178 -13.30 6.52 13.80
C ASP A 178 -13.22 6.30 12.28
N TYR A 179 -12.26 6.94 11.60
CA TYR A 179 -11.98 6.71 10.18
C TYR A 179 -11.44 5.31 9.91
N MET A 180 -10.65 4.74 10.83
CA MET A 180 -10.04 3.41 10.69
C MET A 180 -11.00 2.26 11.05
N ARG A 181 -12.19 2.53 11.51
CA ARG A 181 -13.25 1.54 11.78
C ARG A 181 -13.89 1.03 10.51
#